data_f19c629b40edd445d0e189378b325e7b
#
_entry.id   f19c629b40edd445d0e189378b325e7b
#
_cell.length_a   1.000
_cell.length_b   1.000
_cell.length_c   1.000
_cell.angle_alpha   90.00
_cell.angle_beta   90.00
_cell.angle_gamma   90.00
#
_symmetry.space_group_name_H-M   'P 1'
#
loop_
_entity.id
_entity.type
_entity.pdbx_description
1 polymer ?
#
loop_
_entity_poly.entity_id
_entity_poly.type
_entity_poly.pdbx_seq_one_letter_code
_entity_poly.pdbx_strand_id
1 'polypeptide(L)'
;GLNHKLNIRPAYQRCFVYKDKQRDAVINTILKGFPLNVMYWAKNEDGTFEVLDGQQRTISFCQFVSGVFSLNVNGNSMYFHSLTDFEQNKILDYCVDVYICEGNDKERLDWFRTINIAGEKLTDQELLNINYTGSWLTDAKNKFSKTNCIAYKIASKFVKGSPIRQEFLETALDWISEGKIADYMAEHCKDANANELWLYFNNVIEWVKTTFNTDKYYRKEM
;
A
#
# COMPACT_ATOMS: atom_id res chain seq x y z
N GLY A 1 10.93 10.58 5.66
CA GLY A 1 11.70 11.17 4.58
C GLY A 1 12.22 12.53 4.97
N LEU A 2 13.24 13.02 4.36
CA LEU A 2 13.91 14.33 4.42
C LEU A 2 13.17 15.41 5.22
N ASN A 3 13.19 15.36 6.56
CA ASN A 3 12.55 16.37 7.45
C ASN A 3 11.11 16.72 7.05
N HIS A 4 10.29 15.70 6.75
CA HIS A 4 8.91 15.81 6.24
C HIS A 4 8.76 16.40 4.82
N LYS A 5 9.84 16.58 4.07
CA LYS A 5 9.80 17.10 2.70
C LYS A 5 9.40 16.07 1.64
N LEU A 6 9.41 14.77 1.94
CA LEU A 6 9.01 13.70 1.02
C LEU A 6 7.88 12.87 1.62
N ASN A 7 6.70 12.93 1.01
CA ASN A 7 5.59 12.04 1.28
C ASN A 7 5.78 10.74 0.49
N ILE A 8 6.18 9.68 1.17
CA ILE A 8 6.41 8.35 0.56
C ILE A 8 5.08 7.58 0.37
N ARG A 9 4.01 8.00 1.06
CA ARG A 9 2.72 7.31 1.07
C ARG A 9 1.56 8.26 0.78
N PRO A 10 1.46 8.83 -0.42
CA PRO A 10 0.29 9.60 -0.80
C PRO A 10 -0.99 8.76 -0.66
N ALA A 11 -2.14 9.39 -0.48
CA ALA A 11 -3.41 8.71 -0.19
C ALA A 11 -3.84 7.73 -1.30
N TYR A 12 -3.50 8.01 -2.54
CA TYR A 12 -3.80 7.16 -3.70
C TYR A 12 -2.88 5.94 -3.83
N GLN A 13 -1.71 5.93 -3.19
CA GLN A 13 -0.77 4.81 -3.25
C GLN A 13 -1.27 3.61 -2.42
N ARG A 14 -0.90 2.42 -2.86
CA ARG A 14 -1.15 1.17 -2.12
C ARG A 14 -0.25 1.04 -0.89
N CYS A 15 -0.61 0.13 0.01
CA CYS A 15 0.25 -0.27 1.11
C CYS A 15 1.52 -0.96 0.62
N PHE A 16 2.52 -1.09 1.50
CA PHE A 16 3.73 -1.83 1.19
C PHE A 16 3.40 -3.31 0.93
N VAL A 17 3.71 -3.79 -0.27
CA VAL A 17 3.32 -5.14 -0.73
C VAL A 17 4.52 -6.04 -1.10
N TYR A 18 5.74 -5.51 -1.13
CA TYR A 18 6.92 -6.31 -1.45
C TYR A 18 7.09 -7.46 -0.47
N LYS A 19 7.26 -8.66 -1.02
CA LYS A 19 7.65 -9.87 -0.28
C LYS A 19 9.16 -9.83 0.00
N ASP A 20 9.62 -10.70 0.88
CA ASP A 20 11.03 -10.76 1.31
C ASP A 20 12.01 -10.78 0.13
N LYS A 21 11.78 -11.62 -0.89
CA LYS A 21 12.63 -11.68 -2.08
C LYS A 21 12.74 -10.33 -2.83
N GLN A 22 11.66 -9.56 -2.87
CA GLN A 22 11.64 -8.27 -3.57
C GLN A 22 12.38 -7.20 -2.76
N ARG A 23 12.22 -7.18 -1.43
CA ARG A 23 12.97 -6.30 -0.52
C ARG A 23 14.46 -6.60 -0.58
N ASP A 24 14.81 -7.87 -0.49
CA ASP A 24 16.21 -8.33 -0.55
C ASP A 24 16.85 -7.97 -1.89
N ALA A 25 16.10 -8.09 -3.00
CA ALA A 25 16.58 -7.72 -4.33
C ALA A 25 16.94 -6.23 -4.42
N VAL A 26 16.17 -5.33 -3.80
CA VAL A 26 16.48 -3.89 -3.77
C VAL A 26 17.82 -3.66 -3.09
N ILE A 27 18.03 -4.20 -1.89
CA ILE A 27 19.27 -3.98 -1.13
C ILE A 27 20.46 -4.65 -1.80
N ASN A 28 20.29 -5.86 -2.33
CA ASN A 28 21.35 -6.55 -3.07
C ASN A 28 21.76 -5.80 -4.34
N THR A 29 20.82 -5.13 -5.02
CA THR A 29 21.13 -4.29 -6.18
C THR A 29 22.01 -3.11 -5.78
N ILE A 30 21.68 -2.44 -4.67
CA ILE A 30 22.49 -1.34 -4.10
C ILE A 30 23.90 -1.83 -3.71
N LEU A 31 23.98 -2.95 -2.98
CA LEU A 31 25.27 -3.52 -2.55
C LEU A 31 26.18 -3.91 -3.73
N LYS A 32 25.58 -4.35 -4.84
CA LYS A 32 26.32 -4.64 -6.08
C LYS A 32 26.73 -3.37 -6.84
N GLY A 33 26.20 -2.20 -6.47
CA GLY A 33 26.41 -0.94 -7.19
C GLY A 33 25.69 -0.91 -8.54
N PHE A 34 24.65 -1.73 -8.71
CA PHE A 34 23.82 -1.72 -9.92
C PHE A 34 22.77 -0.63 -9.83
N PRO A 35 22.37 -0.02 -10.97
CA PRO A 35 21.34 1.01 -10.98
C PRO A 35 19.99 0.41 -10.59
N LEU A 36 19.29 1.09 -9.70
CA LEU A 36 17.85 0.90 -9.52
C LEU A 36 17.12 1.63 -10.65
N ASN A 37 15.91 1.13 -10.99
CA ASN A 37 15.07 1.85 -11.94
C ASN A 37 14.79 3.27 -11.42
N VAL A 38 14.67 4.21 -12.36
CA VAL A 38 14.30 5.60 -12.11
C VAL A 38 13.05 5.68 -11.21
N MET A 39 13.03 6.67 -10.34
CA MET A 39 11.88 7.02 -9.51
C MET A 39 11.22 8.28 -10.04
N TYR A 40 9.92 8.46 -9.76
CA TYR A 40 9.17 9.63 -10.15
C TYR A 40 8.55 10.28 -8.91
N TRP A 41 8.86 11.56 -8.69
CA TRP A 41 8.31 12.34 -7.59
C TRP A 41 7.57 13.55 -8.14
N ALA A 42 6.40 13.86 -7.56
CA ALA A 42 5.71 15.12 -7.83
C ALA A 42 6.18 16.18 -6.86
N LYS A 43 6.38 17.41 -7.35
CA LYS A 43 6.67 18.57 -6.53
C LYS A 43 5.37 19.28 -6.19
N ASN A 44 5.16 19.55 -4.91
CA ASN A 44 4.01 20.31 -4.41
C ASN A 44 4.31 21.81 -4.40
N GLU A 45 3.25 22.63 -4.33
CA GLU A 45 3.36 24.10 -4.28
C GLU A 45 4.14 24.61 -3.07
N ASP A 46 4.07 23.91 -1.94
CA ASP A 46 4.82 24.21 -0.71
C ASP A 46 6.30 23.79 -0.76
N GLY A 47 6.76 23.29 -1.91
CA GLY A 47 8.14 22.82 -2.11
C GLY A 47 8.42 21.43 -1.52
N THR A 48 7.42 20.73 -1.02
CA THR A 48 7.52 19.32 -0.65
C THR A 48 7.39 18.40 -1.87
N PHE A 49 7.66 17.13 -1.70
CA PHE A 49 7.56 16.13 -2.75
C PHE A 49 6.67 14.98 -2.31
N GLU A 50 6.05 14.31 -3.28
CA GLU A 50 5.39 13.03 -3.07
C GLU A 50 5.85 12.00 -4.10
N VAL A 51 5.92 10.74 -3.68
CA VAL A 51 6.38 9.65 -4.55
C VAL A 51 5.25 9.23 -5.47
N LEU A 52 5.44 9.34 -6.79
CA LEU A 52 4.55 8.79 -7.82
C LEU A 52 4.94 7.34 -8.14
N ASP A 53 6.22 7.06 -8.37
CA ASP A 53 6.76 5.70 -8.49
C ASP A 53 8.06 5.55 -7.70
N GLY A 54 8.36 4.32 -7.28
CA GLY A 54 9.50 3.99 -6.44
C GLY A 54 9.16 3.85 -4.96
N GLN A 55 7.88 3.94 -4.56
CA GLN A 55 7.45 3.80 -3.16
C GLN A 55 7.98 2.52 -2.51
N GLN A 56 7.81 1.38 -3.17
CA GLN A 56 8.20 0.08 -2.62
C GLN A 56 9.71 -0.02 -2.42
N ARG A 57 10.49 0.50 -3.37
CA ARG A 57 11.96 0.57 -3.31
C ARG A 57 12.43 1.48 -2.18
N THR A 58 11.84 2.67 -2.08
CA THR A 58 12.14 3.65 -1.01
C THR A 58 11.83 3.07 0.37
N ILE A 59 10.66 2.44 0.54
CA ILE A 59 10.29 1.81 1.82
C ILE A 59 11.24 0.66 2.17
N SER A 60 11.61 -0.19 1.20
CA SER A 60 12.54 -1.30 1.42
C SER A 60 13.89 -0.79 1.93
N PHE A 61 14.44 0.24 1.28
CA PHE A 61 15.68 0.88 1.71
C PHE A 61 15.57 1.45 3.13
N CYS A 62 14.54 2.26 3.40
CA CYS A 62 14.34 2.84 4.73
C CYS A 62 14.16 1.79 5.81
N GLN A 63 13.39 0.73 5.56
CA GLN A 63 13.18 -0.36 6.51
C GLN A 63 14.47 -1.13 6.81
N PHE A 64 15.32 -1.38 5.80
CA PHE A 64 16.58 -2.06 6.00
C PHE A 64 17.54 -1.21 6.85
N VAL A 65 17.74 0.05 6.52
CA VAL A 65 18.60 0.98 7.30
C VAL A 65 18.09 1.13 8.72
N SER A 66 16.77 1.09 8.94
CA SER A 66 16.16 1.13 10.28
C SER A 66 16.18 -0.22 11.02
N GLY A 67 16.77 -1.27 10.44
CA GLY A 67 16.87 -2.58 11.08
C GLY A 67 15.55 -3.36 11.18
N VAL A 68 14.55 -3.03 10.34
CA VAL A 68 13.23 -3.70 10.35
C VAL A 68 13.29 -5.12 9.79
N PHE A 69 14.22 -5.38 8.88
CA PHE A 69 14.46 -6.71 8.32
C PHE A 69 15.96 -6.94 8.05
N SER A 70 16.33 -8.20 7.86
CA SER A 70 17.67 -8.64 7.53
C SER A 70 17.74 -9.24 6.13
N LEU A 71 18.90 -9.15 5.49
CA LEU A 71 19.22 -9.94 4.30
C LEU A 71 19.66 -11.34 4.69
N ASN A 72 19.28 -12.34 3.88
CA ASN A 72 19.89 -13.66 3.99
C ASN A 72 21.13 -13.72 3.06
N VAL A 73 22.30 -13.77 3.66
CA VAL A 73 23.58 -13.92 2.95
C VAL A 73 24.22 -15.24 3.39
N ASN A 74 24.29 -16.22 2.49
CA ASN A 74 24.88 -17.54 2.76
C ASN A 74 24.29 -18.23 4.00
N GLY A 75 22.98 -18.09 4.23
CA GLY A 75 22.28 -18.70 5.37
C GLY A 75 22.32 -17.88 6.66
N ASN A 76 23.03 -16.75 6.68
CA ASN A 76 23.11 -15.85 7.83
C ASN A 76 22.22 -14.62 7.65
N SER A 77 21.52 -14.23 8.71
CA SER A 77 20.72 -13.00 8.74
C SER A 77 21.62 -11.79 9.00
N MET A 78 21.76 -10.92 8.01
CA MET A 78 22.59 -9.72 8.06
C MET A 78 21.69 -8.49 8.15
N TYR A 79 21.64 -7.85 9.32
CA TYR A 79 21.00 -6.55 9.51
C TYR A 79 21.93 -5.42 9.06
N PHE A 80 21.37 -4.23 8.75
CA PHE A 80 22.16 -3.07 8.35
C PHE A 80 23.32 -2.77 9.32
N HIS A 81 23.04 -2.74 10.61
CA HIS A 81 24.04 -2.48 11.66
C HIS A 81 25.07 -3.59 11.84
N SER A 82 24.86 -4.77 11.24
CA SER A 82 25.81 -5.89 11.26
C SER A 82 26.74 -5.89 10.03
N LEU A 83 26.48 -5.01 9.06
CA LEU A 83 27.34 -4.83 7.90
C LEU A 83 28.63 -4.11 8.27
N THR A 84 29.67 -4.28 7.48
CA THR A 84 30.90 -3.49 7.61
C THR A 84 30.63 -2.01 7.30
N ASP A 85 31.44 -1.11 7.85
CA ASP A 85 31.34 0.33 7.59
C ASP A 85 31.37 0.64 6.09
N PHE A 86 32.16 -0.11 5.32
CA PHE A 86 32.23 0.03 3.87
C PHE A 86 30.88 -0.30 3.20
N GLU A 87 30.24 -1.39 3.59
CA GLU A 87 28.94 -1.79 3.06
C GLU A 87 27.82 -0.83 3.51
N GLN A 88 27.85 -0.39 4.76
CA GLN A 88 26.91 0.61 5.27
C GLN A 88 27.01 1.91 4.47
N ASN A 89 28.22 2.43 4.28
CA ASN A 89 28.46 3.65 3.52
C ASN A 89 28.03 3.47 2.06
N LYS A 90 28.29 2.33 1.44
CA LYS A 90 27.84 2.02 0.08
C LYS A 90 26.31 2.10 -0.06
N ILE A 91 25.58 1.71 0.99
CA ILE A 91 24.12 1.84 1.00
C ILE A 91 23.67 3.28 1.25
N LEU A 92 24.31 3.98 2.20
CA LEU A 92 23.91 5.35 2.57
C LEU A 92 24.24 6.38 1.48
N ASP A 93 25.35 6.18 0.77
CA ASP A 93 25.83 7.06 -0.29
C ASP A 93 25.26 6.69 -1.67
N TYR A 94 24.40 5.65 -1.75
CA TYR A 94 23.84 5.22 -3.00
C TYR A 94 22.92 6.30 -3.59
N CYS A 95 23.23 6.74 -4.81
CA CYS A 95 22.46 7.74 -5.53
C CYS A 95 21.33 7.06 -6.32
N VAL A 96 20.13 7.61 -6.22
CA VAL A 96 18.97 7.22 -7.01
C VAL A 96 18.66 8.29 -8.05
N ASP A 97 18.30 7.85 -9.25
CA ASP A 97 17.81 8.74 -10.29
C ASP A 97 16.34 9.05 -10.06
N VAL A 98 16.01 10.35 -9.97
CA VAL A 98 14.66 10.81 -9.73
C VAL A 98 14.25 11.84 -10.78
N TYR A 99 13.14 11.56 -11.46
CA TYR A 99 12.45 12.58 -12.26
C TYR A 99 11.48 13.35 -11.38
N ILE A 100 11.63 14.67 -11.38
CA ILE A 100 10.70 15.57 -10.70
C ILE A 100 9.61 15.95 -11.70
N CYS A 101 8.37 15.58 -11.38
CA CYS A 101 7.20 15.89 -12.17
C CYS A 101 6.50 17.11 -11.59
N GLU A 102 6.19 18.08 -12.45
CA GLU A 102 5.37 19.25 -12.11
C GLU A 102 4.04 19.15 -12.87
N GLY A 103 2.96 19.64 -12.29
CA GLY A 103 1.64 19.59 -12.88
C GLY A 103 0.54 19.68 -11.83
N ASN A 104 -0.70 19.83 -12.27
CA ASN A 104 -1.88 19.79 -11.40
C ASN A 104 -2.18 18.34 -10.96
N ASP A 105 -3.08 18.19 -9.97
CA ASP A 105 -3.40 16.87 -9.40
C ASP A 105 -3.93 15.87 -10.43
N LYS A 106 -4.70 16.33 -11.42
CA LYS A 106 -5.22 15.49 -12.49
C LYS A 106 -4.08 14.93 -13.36
N GLU A 107 -3.15 15.80 -13.78
CA GLU A 107 -1.98 15.41 -14.58
C GLU A 107 -1.07 14.43 -13.81
N ARG A 108 -0.88 14.64 -12.51
CA ARG A 108 -0.12 13.74 -11.64
C ARG A 108 -0.75 12.36 -11.55
N LEU A 109 -2.07 12.29 -11.37
CA LEU A 109 -2.82 11.03 -11.31
C LEU A 109 -2.80 10.31 -12.66
N ASP A 110 -2.94 11.02 -13.77
CA ASP A 110 -2.85 10.45 -15.12
C ASP A 110 -1.44 9.92 -15.40
N TRP A 111 -0.41 10.65 -14.96
CA TRP A 111 0.97 10.17 -15.05
C TRP A 111 1.22 8.94 -14.17
N PHE A 112 0.73 8.94 -12.93
CA PHE A 112 0.82 7.79 -12.02
C PHE A 112 0.21 6.52 -12.64
N ARG A 113 -0.94 6.63 -13.31
CA ARG A 113 -1.53 5.51 -14.06
C ARG A 113 -0.60 5.03 -15.17
N THR A 114 -0.06 5.96 -15.93
CA THR A 114 0.77 5.66 -17.10
C THR A 114 2.05 4.92 -16.71
N ILE A 115 2.77 5.36 -15.69
CA ILE A 115 4.03 4.73 -15.25
C ILE A 115 3.82 3.35 -14.64
N ASN A 116 2.66 3.11 -14.02
CA ASN A 116 2.36 1.81 -13.42
C ASN A 116 1.94 0.74 -14.45
N ILE A 117 1.69 1.09 -15.71
CA ILE A 117 1.38 0.14 -16.79
C ILE A 117 2.56 -0.83 -17.03
N ALA A 118 3.79 -0.36 -16.87
CA ALA A 118 5.01 -1.15 -17.13
C ALA A 118 5.49 -1.96 -15.90
N GLY A 119 4.92 -1.75 -14.72
CA GLY A 119 5.31 -2.39 -13.46
C GLY A 119 4.33 -3.48 -12.99
N GLU A 120 4.23 -3.67 -11.68
CA GLU A 120 3.19 -4.53 -11.09
C GLU A 120 1.83 -3.84 -11.29
N LYS A 121 0.99 -4.44 -12.15
CA LYS A 121 -0.31 -3.84 -12.54
C LYS A 121 -1.14 -3.46 -11.33
N LEU A 122 -1.73 -2.28 -11.40
CA LEU A 122 -2.76 -1.85 -10.45
C LEU A 122 -4.01 -2.70 -10.65
N THR A 123 -4.67 -3.04 -9.54
CA THR A 123 -6.00 -3.65 -9.60
C THR A 123 -7.05 -2.60 -9.98
N ASP A 124 -8.22 -3.03 -10.43
CA ASP A 124 -9.31 -2.12 -10.76
C ASP A 124 -9.70 -1.26 -9.54
N GLN A 125 -9.68 -1.82 -8.34
CA GLN A 125 -9.91 -1.06 -7.10
C GLN A 125 -8.82 -0.02 -6.82
N GLU A 126 -7.56 -0.34 -7.10
CA GLU A 126 -6.46 0.64 -6.97
C GLU A 126 -6.61 1.80 -7.96
N LEU A 127 -7.08 1.53 -9.19
CA LEU A 127 -7.40 2.56 -10.18
C LEU A 127 -8.57 3.44 -9.73
N LEU A 128 -9.63 2.86 -9.18
CA LEU A 128 -10.75 3.62 -8.60
C LEU A 128 -10.30 4.49 -7.43
N ASN A 129 -9.41 3.98 -6.56
CA ASN A 129 -8.85 4.74 -5.46
C ASN A 129 -8.08 5.99 -5.92
N ILE A 130 -7.45 5.93 -7.08
CA ILE A 130 -6.79 7.10 -7.69
C ILE A 130 -7.80 8.15 -8.14
N ASN A 131 -8.91 7.70 -8.76
CA ASN A 131 -9.96 8.58 -9.26
C ASN A 131 -10.69 9.33 -8.15
N TYR A 132 -10.92 8.68 -7.03
CA TYR A 132 -11.77 9.13 -5.94
C TYR A 132 -10.99 9.40 -4.65
N THR A 133 -9.78 9.95 -4.79
CA THR A 133 -8.93 10.32 -3.65
C THR A 133 -9.58 11.42 -2.80
N GLY A 134 -9.61 11.23 -1.48
CA GLY A 134 -10.20 12.20 -0.55
C GLY A 134 -10.21 11.69 0.89
N SER A 135 -10.86 12.48 1.78
CA SER A 135 -11.02 12.14 3.22
C SER A 135 -11.77 10.83 3.40
N TRP A 136 -12.85 10.64 2.64
CA TRP A 136 -13.62 9.39 2.64
C TRP A 136 -12.76 8.17 2.33
N LEU A 137 -11.99 8.20 1.23
CA LEU A 137 -11.11 7.08 0.85
C LEU A 137 -10.02 6.85 1.89
N THR A 138 -9.46 7.91 2.45
CA THR A 138 -8.44 7.80 3.50
C THR A 138 -8.98 7.05 4.71
N ASP A 139 -10.19 7.38 5.15
CA ASP A 139 -10.86 6.71 6.26
C ASP A 139 -11.26 5.27 5.90
N ALA A 140 -11.79 5.03 4.68
CA ALA A 140 -12.09 3.69 4.19
C ALA A 140 -10.83 2.80 4.20
N LYS A 141 -9.70 3.29 3.68
CA LYS A 141 -8.43 2.55 3.70
C LYS A 141 -7.93 2.26 5.12
N ASN A 142 -8.18 3.14 6.09
CA ASN A 142 -7.85 2.88 7.49
C ASN A 142 -8.64 1.70 8.07
N LYS A 143 -9.90 1.57 7.67
CA LYS A 143 -10.80 0.52 8.16
C LYS A 143 -10.61 -0.82 7.44
N PHE A 144 -10.30 -0.80 6.12
CA PHE A 144 -10.35 -1.99 5.26
C PHE A 144 -9.01 -2.42 4.66
N SER A 145 -8.02 -1.54 4.53
CA SER A 145 -6.86 -1.75 3.66
C SER A 145 -5.50 -1.70 4.36
N LYS A 146 -5.46 -1.85 5.67
CA LYS A 146 -4.21 -1.94 6.46
C LYS A 146 -4.00 -3.33 7.01
N THR A 147 -2.75 -3.69 7.24
CA THR A 147 -2.41 -4.90 7.99
C THR A 147 -3.12 -4.86 9.36
N ASN A 148 -3.84 -5.94 9.70
CA ASN A 148 -4.62 -6.04 10.92
C ASN A 148 -5.68 -4.92 11.11
N CYS A 149 -6.22 -4.38 10.02
CA CYS A 149 -7.32 -3.44 10.08
C CYS A 149 -8.56 -4.05 10.75
N ILE A 150 -9.51 -3.19 11.16
CA ILE A 150 -10.70 -3.65 11.87
C ILE A 150 -11.57 -4.60 11.03
N ALA A 151 -11.69 -4.36 9.72
CA ALA A 151 -12.41 -5.24 8.82
C ALA A 151 -11.79 -6.65 8.78
N TYR A 152 -10.46 -6.74 8.68
CA TYR A 152 -9.76 -8.03 8.69
C TYR A 152 -9.98 -8.78 10.01
N LYS A 153 -9.90 -8.09 11.15
CA LYS A 153 -10.07 -8.72 12.47
C LYS A 153 -11.45 -9.37 12.65
N ILE A 154 -12.51 -8.75 12.13
CA ILE A 154 -13.87 -9.27 12.32
C ILE A 154 -14.31 -10.25 11.23
N ALA A 155 -13.73 -10.17 10.03
CA ALA A 155 -14.24 -10.85 8.84
C ALA A 155 -13.27 -11.83 8.17
N SER A 156 -12.02 -11.98 8.63
CA SER A 156 -11.02 -12.84 7.99
C SER A 156 -11.41 -14.32 7.87
N LYS A 157 -12.38 -14.79 8.67
CA LYS A 157 -12.95 -16.13 8.58
C LYS A 157 -14.01 -16.27 7.47
N PHE A 158 -14.58 -15.17 7.00
CA PHE A 158 -15.74 -15.15 6.09
C PHE A 158 -15.38 -14.53 4.74
N VAL A 159 -14.48 -13.54 4.75
CA VAL A 159 -14.02 -12.80 3.55
C VAL A 159 -12.61 -13.26 3.20
N LYS A 160 -12.46 -13.75 1.98
CA LYS A 160 -11.15 -14.15 1.43
C LYS A 160 -10.39 -12.92 0.94
N GLY A 161 -9.06 -13.03 0.87
CA GLY A 161 -8.19 -12.01 0.31
C GLY A 161 -7.32 -11.29 1.33
N SER A 162 -6.62 -10.27 0.86
CA SER A 162 -5.65 -9.50 1.62
C SER A 162 -6.08 -8.03 1.74
N PRO A 163 -6.20 -7.47 2.95
CA PRO A 163 -6.55 -6.07 3.10
C PRO A 163 -5.54 -5.13 2.42
N ILE A 164 -4.25 -5.46 2.44
CA ILE A 164 -3.22 -4.62 1.78
C ILE A 164 -3.32 -4.61 0.25
N ARG A 165 -4.00 -5.61 -0.34
CA ARG A 165 -4.34 -5.68 -1.77
C ARG A 165 -5.70 -5.06 -2.08
N GLN A 166 -6.31 -4.35 -1.14
CA GLN A 166 -7.60 -3.68 -1.25
C GLN A 166 -8.83 -4.62 -1.33
N GLU A 167 -8.65 -5.95 -1.28
CA GLU A 167 -9.73 -6.93 -1.51
C GLU A 167 -10.85 -6.84 -0.46
N PHE A 168 -10.53 -6.45 0.78
CA PHE A 168 -11.57 -6.20 1.80
C PHE A 168 -12.36 -4.93 1.53
N LEU A 169 -11.71 -3.87 1.02
CA LEU A 169 -12.38 -2.64 0.60
C LEU A 169 -13.26 -2.89 -0.62
N GLU A 170 -12.71 -3.56 -1.62
CA GLU A 170 -13.43 -3.95 -2.84
C GLU A 170 -14.68 -4.77 -2.51
N THR A 171 -14.56 -5.79 -1.67
CA THR A 171 -15.69 -6.60 -1.21
C THR A 171 -16.77 -5.78 -0.51
N ALA A 172 -16.38 -4.87 0.39
CA ALA A 172 -17.34 -4.02 1.09
C ALA A 172 -18.07 -3.08 0.14
N LEU A 173 -17.34 -2.52 -0.82
CA LEU A 173 -17.89 -1.65 -1.87
C LEU A 173 -18.82 -2.40 -2.81
N ASP A 174 -18.41 -3.59 -3.26
CA ASP A 174 -19.23 -4.45 -4.12
C ASP A 174 -20.59 -4.77 -3.47
N TRP A 175 -20.57 -5.12 -2.20
CA TRP A 175 -21.80 -5.44 -1.46
C TRP A 175 -22.74 -4.24 -1.30
N ILE A 176 -22.24 -3.06 -0.89
CA ILE A 176 -23.10 -1.90 -0.63
C ILE A 176 -23.63 -1.28 -1.93
N SER A 177 -22.84 -1.37 -3.01
CA SER A 177 -23.15 -0.77 -4.31
C SER A 177 -23.86 -1.72 -5.28
N GLU A 178 -24.08 -2.99 -4.88
CA GLU A 178 -24.60 -4.03 -5.76
C GLU A 178 -23.80 -4.16 -7.08
N GLY A 179 -22.46 -4.10 -6.97
CA GLY A 179 -21.54 -4.18 -8.09
C GLY A 179 -21.23 -2.85 -8.80
N LYS A 180 -21.84 -1.73 -8.39
CA LYS A 180 -21.63 -0.40 -8.99
C LYS A 180 -20.59 0.41 -8.21
N ILE A 181 -19.41 -0.16 -7.97
CA ILE A 181 -18.37 0.42 -7.11
C ILE A 181 -17.98 1.85 -7.52
N ALA A 182 -17.80 2.09 -8.83
CA ALA A 182 -17.39 3.40 -9.35
C ALA A 182 -18.43 4.49 -9.06
N ASP A 183 -19.72 4.17 -9.22
CA ASP A 183 -20.81 5.11 -8.97
C ASP A 183 -20.90 5.46 -7.48
N TYR A 184 -20.82 4.45 -6.60
CA TYR A 184 -20.82 4.64 -5.16
C TYR A 184 -19.61 5.49 -4.70
N MET A 185 -18.41 5.21 -5.20
CA MET A 185 -17.23 6.00 -4.89
C MET A 185 -17.32 7.44 -5.41
N ALA A 186 -17.92 7.66 -6.58
CA ALA A 186 -18.14 9.01 -7.14
C ALA A 186 -19.08 9.85 -6.26
N GLU A 187 -20.14 9.23 -5.73
CA GLU A 187 -21.11 9.87 -4.84
C GLU A 187 -20.50 10.26 -3.49
N HIS A 188 -19.72 9.36 -2.91
CA HIS A 188 -19.21 9.48 -1.54
C HIS A 188 -17.79 10.07 -1.42
N CYS A 189 -17.06 10.28 -2.53
CA CYS A 189 -15.64 10.71 -2.48
C CYS A 189 -15.39 12.02 -1.72
N LYS A 190 -16.42 12.88 -1.60
CA LYS A 190 -16.35 14.16 -0.87
C LYS A 190 -16.79 14.08 0.58
N ASP A 191 -17.27 12.93 1.03
CA ASP A 191 -17.70 12.74 2.41
C ASP A 191 -16.51 12.81 3.38
N ALA A 192 -16.79 13.23 4.60
CA ALA A 192 -15.76 13.37 5.64
C ALA A 192 -15.17 12.03 6.10
N ASN A 193 -15.95 10.94 6.01
CA ASN A 193 -15.56 9.61 6.47
C ASN A 193 -16.36 8.50 5.76
N ALA A 194 -15.93 7.27 5.93
CA ALA A 194 -16.56 6.07 5.38
C ALA A 194 -17.35 5.26 6.46
N ASN A 195 -18.02 5.95 7.38
CA ASN A 195 -18.75 5.28 8.45
C ASN A 195 -19.95 4.49 7.94
N GLU A 196 -20.63 4.95 6.90
CA GLU A 196 -21.75 4.24 6.28
C GLU A 196 -21.30 2.89 5.71
N LEU A 197 -20.25 2.89 4.89
CA LEU A 197 -19.64 1.68 4.35
C LEU A 197 -19.22 0.71 5.47
N TRP A 198 -18.62 1.25 6.52
CA TRP A 198 -18.21 0.45 7.67
C TRP A 198 -19.37 -0.18 8.39
N LEU A 199 -20.42 0.59 8.67
CA LEU A 199 -21.62 0.11 9.37
C LEU A 199 -22.32 -0.99 8.55
N TYR A 200 -22.46 -0.79 7.25
CA TYR A 200 -23.04 -1.78 6.35
C TYR A 200 -22.24 -3.09 6.40
N PHE A 201 -20.94 -3.03 6.19
CA PHE A 201 -20.06 -4.19 6.22
C PHE A 201 -20.12 -4.94 7.56
N ASN A 202 -20.04 -4.20 8.67
CA ASN A 202 -20.11 -4.79 10.00
C ASN A 202 -21.46 -5.51 10.24
N ASN A 203 -22.57 -4.91 9.81
CA ASN A 203 -23.89 -5.52 9.92
C ASN A 203 -24.01 -6.81 9.12
N VAL A 204 -23.46 -6.85 7.90
CA VAL A 204 -23.41 -8.08 7.08
C VAL A 204 -22.61 -9.17 7.79
N ILE A 205 -21.44 -8.85 8.34
CA ILE A 205 -20.61 -9.84 9.05
C ILE A 205 -21.32 -10.35 10.31
N GLU A 206 -21.97 -9.48 11.09
CA GLU A 206 -22.73 -9.90 12.26
C GLU A 206 -23.94 -10.78 11.89
N TRP A 207 -24.62 -10.45 10.78
CA TRP A 207 -25.70 -11.30 10.26
C TRP A 207 -25.17 -12.69 9.85
N VAL A 208 -24.01 -12.75 9.15
CA VAL A 208 -23.39 -14.03 8.80
C VAL A 208 -23.06 -14.86 10.04
N LYS A 209 -22.46 -14.25 11.06
CA LYS A 209 -22.12 -14.93 12.32
C LYS A 209 -23.35 -15.51 13.01
N THR A 210 -24.44 -14.76 13.07
CA THR A 210 -25.68 -15.18 13.76
C THR A 210 -26.45 -16.21 12.98
N THR A 211 -26.54 -16.06 11.66
CA THR A 211 -27.34 -16.93 10.78
C THR A 211 -26.70 -18.29 10.58
N PHE A 212 -25.39 -18.32 10.35
CA PHE A 212 -24.69 -19.58 10.03
C PHE A 212 -24.12 -20.30 11.25
N ASN A 213 -24.23 -19.73 12.46
CA ASN A 213 -23.79 -20.32 13.73
C ASN A 213 -22.39 -20.98 13.62
N THR A 214 -21.42 -20.19 13.22
CA THR A 214 -20.09 -20.62 12.73
C THR A 214 -19.31 -21.47 13.76
N ASP A 215 -19.61 -21.37 15.04
CA ASP A 215 -18.96 -22.21 16.08
C ASP A 215 -19.32 -23.70 15.99
N LYS A 216 -20.41 -24.06 15.31
CA LYS A 216 -20.82 -25.46 15.11
C LYS A 216 -20.13 -26.12 13.90
N TYR A 217 -19.78 -25.38 12.86
CA TYR A 217 -19.18 -25.92 11.64
C TYR A 217 -17.68 -26.22 11.79
N TYR A 218 -16.94 -25.41 12.56
CA TYR A 218 -15.50 -25.61 12.77
C TYR A 218 -15.13 -26.70 13.77
N ARG A 219 -16.09 -27.22 14.56
CA ARG A 219 -15.84 -28.34 15.51
C ARG A 219 -15.90 -29.72 14.85
N LYS A 220 -16.17 -29.84 13.57
CA LYS A 220 -16.27 -31.14 12.87
C LYS A 220 -15.04 -31.53 12.04
N GLU A 221 -14.00 -30.68 11.99
CA GLU A 221 -12.76 -30.95 11.22
C GLU A 221 -11.50 -30.98 12.12
N MET A 222 -11.65 -31.23 13.39
CA MET A 222 -10.53 -31.62 14.29
C MET A 222 -10.67 -33.07 14.72
#